data_a12ecbedd8efff034688ecdd5b06a259
#
_entry.id   a12ecbedd8efff034688ecdd5b06a259
#
_cell.length_a   1.000
_cell.length_b   1.000
_cell.length_c   1.000
_cell.angle_alpha   90.00
_cell.angle_beta   90.00
_cell.angle_gamma   90.00
#
_symmetry.space_group_name_H-M   'P 1'
#
loop_
_entity.id
_entity.type
_entity.pdbx_description
1 polymer ?
#
loop_
_entity_poly.entity_id
_entity_poly.type
_entity_poly.pdbx_seq_one_letter_code
_entity_poly.pdbx_strand_id
1 'polypeptide(L)'
;MSEVSLPPSDDSDWNREFDPRSDARERALNILFEADLRAVTPSEVVERMQVAIDDLTSILVVGVAEHRTRIDELITAHSHAWSIDRMATTDRNVLRMSTFELLGRSEVPTAVIINEAVELAKRYGTDDSGRFVNGMLSAIARTTREGGAPTPPLATLPSASPAPQPVTPPAAD
;
A
#
# COMPACT_ATOMS: atom_id res chain seq x y z
N MET A 1 22.92 -12.54 -47.85
CA MET A 1 23.19 -12.52 -46.41
C MET A 1 22.34 -11.38 -45.83
N SER A 2 21.19 -11.69 -45.27
CA SER A 2 20.28 -10.68 -44.71
C SER A 2 20.59 -10.53 -43.25
N GLU A 3 21.07 -9.35 -42.86
CA GLU A 3 21.23 -9.00 -41.46
C GLU A 3 19.85 -8.94 -40.78
N VAL A 4 19.63 -9.84 -39.86
CA VAL A 4 18.50 -9.76 -38.93
C VAL A 4 18.84 -8.68 -37.91
N SER A 5 18.27 -7.50 -38.11
CA SER A 5 18.32 -6.42 -37.13
C SER A 5 17.48 -6.82 -35.92
N LEU A 6 18.12 -7.11 -34.81
CA LEU A 6 17.45 -7.28 -33.54
C LEU A 6 16.80 -5.95 -33.14
N PRO A 7 15.56 -5.97 -32.63
CA PRO A 7 14.98 -4.76 -32.08
C PRO A 7 15.84 -4.25 -30.89
N PRO A 8 15.91 -2.92 -30.67
CA PRO A 8 16.63 -2.39 -29.53
C PRO A 8 16.02 -3.01 -28.25
N SER A 9 16.88 -3.63 -27.46
CA SER A 9 16.53 -4.04 -26.11
C SER A 9 16.16 -2.77 -25.35
N ASP A 10 14.91 -2.68 -24.95
CA ASP A 10 14.46 -1.62 -24.03
C ASP A 10 15.06 -1.91 -22.66
N ASP A 11 16.29 -1.45 -22.45
CA ASP A 11 17.05 -1.58 -21.20
C ASP A 11 16.46 -0.71 -20.07
N SER A 12 15.32 -0.05 -20.30
CA SER A 12 14.66 0.82 -19.32
C SER A 12 14.05 0.06 -18.14
N ASP A 13 13.79 -1.24 -18.31
CA ASP A 13 13.20 -2.08 -17.25
C ASP A 13 14.23 -2.60 -16.22
N TRP A 14 15.53 -2.64 -16.56
CA TRP A 14 16.58 -3.17 -15.68
C TRP A 14 17.18 -2.12 -14.72
N ASN A 15 16.90 -0.85 -14.95
CA ASN A 15 17.43 0.26 -14.15
C ASN A 15 16.37 0.84 -13.21
N ARG A 16 15.42 0.03 -12.77
CA ARG A 16 14.59 0.39 -11.63
C ARG A 16 15.49 0.29 -10.41
N GLU A 17 16.04 1.44 -10.05
CA GLU A 17 16.81 1.60 -8.83
C GLU A 17 16.04 0.93 -7.68
N PHE A 18 16.66 -0.04 -7.02
CA PHE A 18 16.07 -0.78 -5.91
C PHE A 18 15.65 0.23 -4.84
N ASP A 19 14.35 0.55 -4.77
CA ASP A 19 13.80 1.38 -3.70
C ASP A 19 13.11 0.47 -2.66
N PRO A 20 13.74 0.30 -1.49
CA PRO A 20 13.18 -0.51 -0.41
C PRO A 20 11.78 -0.08 0.03
N ARG A 21 11.41 1.20 -0.21
CA ARG A 21 10.10 1.73 0.14
C ARG A 21 9.02 1.27 -0.85
N SER A 22 9.35 1.23 -2.13
CA SER A 22 8.46 0.68 -3.15
C SER A 22 8.23 -0.82 -2.93
N ASP A 23 9.29 -1.56 -2.60
CA ASP A 23 9.18 -2.98 -2.28
C ASP A 23 8.36 -3.24 -1.01
N ALA A 24 8.49 -2.38 0.00
CA ALA A 24 7.68 -2.47 1.21
C ALA A 24 6.19 -2.24 0.94
N ARG A 25 5.85 -1.27 0.06
CA ARG A 25 4.47 -1.03 -0.37
C ARG A 25 3.90 -2.21 -1.16
N GLU A 26 4.71 -2.79 -2.03
CA GLU A 26 4.32 -3.98 -2.78
C GLU A 26 4.03 -5.17 -1.87
N ARG A 27 4.89 -5.41 -0.87
CA ARG A 27 4.65 -6.44 0.16
C ARG A 27 3.39 -6.18 0.96
N ALA A 28 3.18 -4.92 1.39
CA ALA A 28 1.98 -4.55 2.13
C ALA A 28 0.71 -4.77 1.29
N LEU A 29 0.74 -4.40 0.01
CA LEU A 29 -0.36 -4.67 -0.92
C LEU A 29 -0.68 -6.16 -1.02
N ASN A 30 0.33 -7.01 -1.15
CA ASN A 30 0.16 -8.46 -1.26
C ASN A 30 -0.47 -9.04 0.01
N ILE A 31 -0.06 -8.58 1.20
CA ILE A 31 -0.63 -9.01 2.49
C ILE A 31 -2.11 -8.59 2.60
N LEU A 32 -2.41 -7.33 2.28
CA LEU A 32 -3.78 -6.81 2.33
C LEU A 32 -4.68 -7.50 1.30
N PHE A 33 -4.18 -7.76 0.10
CA PHE A 33 -4.89 -8.49 -0.94
C PHE A 33 -5.20 -9.92 -0.51
N GLU A 34 -4.23 -10.65 0.04
CA GLU A 34 -4.43 -12.01 0.54
C GLU A 34 -5.45 -12.04 1.69
N ALA A 35 -5.38 -11.08 2.61
CA ALA A 35 -6.32 -10.95 3.71
C ALA A 35 -7.77 -10.75 3.23
N ASP A 36 -7.96 -9.85 2.25
CA ASP A 36 -9.28 -9.62 1.64
C ASP A 36 -9.80 -10.85 0.89
N LEU A 37 -8.93 -11.52 0.12
CA LEU A 37 -9.30 -12.70 -0.68
C LEU A 37 -9.71 -13.87 0.20
N ARG A 38 -9.04 -14.06 1.33
CA ARG A 38 -9.31 -15.15 2.29
C ARG A 38 -10.33 -14.80 3.36
N ALA A 39 -10.77 -13.55 3.42
CA ALA A 39 -11.63 -13.02 4.48
C ALA A 39 -11.05 -13.26 5.89
N VAL A 40 -9.75 -13.03 6.04
CA VAL A 40 -9.01 -13.09 7.30
C VAL A 40 -8.40 -11.72 7.64
N THR A 41 -7.87 -11.58 8.84
CA THR A 41 -7.16 -10.34 9.22
C THR A 41 -5.77 -10.29 8.58
N PRO A 42 -5.24 -9.10 8.26
CA PRO A 42 -3.86 -8.96 7.80
C PRO A 42 -2.82 -9.55 8.76
N SER A 43 -3.07 -9.49 10.08
CA SER A 43 -2.21 -10.09 11.10
C SER A 43 -2.12 -11.60 10.95
N GLU A 44 -3.24 -12.28 10.68
CA GLU A 44 -3.23 -13.72 10.42
C GLU A 44 -2.44 -14.11 9.18
N VAL A 45 -2.43 -13.24 8.15
CA VAL A 45 -1.58 -13.46 6.97
C VAL A 45 -0.11 -13.36 7.35
N VAL A 46 0.28 -12.31 8.07
CA VAL A 46 1.67 -12.08 8.51
C VAL A 46 2.17 -13.24 9.38
N GLU A 47 1.36 -13.70 10.35
CA GLU A 47 1.71 -14.84 11.22
C GLU A 47 2.00 -16.11 10.43
N ARG A 48 1.28 -16.35 9.34
CA ARG A 48 1.47 -17.53 8.48
C ARG A 48 2.70 -17.44 7.58
N MET A 49 3.19 -16.23 7.28
CA MET A 49 4.33 -16.04 6.38
C MET A 49 5.64 -16.61 6.94
N GLN A 50 5.76 -16.80 8.26
CA GLN A 50 6.97 -17.27 8.95
C GLN A 50 8.26 -16.50 8.58
N VAL A 51 8.09 -15.28 8.04
CA VAL A 51 9.15 -14.37 7.63
C VAL A 51 8.92 -13.03 8.28
N ALA A 52 9.99 -12.44 8.81
CA ALA A 52 9.91 -11.08 9.34
C ALA A 52 9.63 -10.10 8.20
N ILE A 53 8.66 -9.22 8.41
CA ILE A 53 8.38 -8.10 7.50
C ILE A 53 9.15 -6.86 7.98
N ASP A 54 9.50 -5.99 7.05
CA ASP A 54 10.14 -4.72 7.36
C ASP A 54 9.18 -3.72 8.03
N ASP A 55 9.76 -2.70 8.67
CA ASP A 55 9.00 -1.72 9.46
C ASP A 55 7.94 -1.00 8.63
N LEU A 56 8.26 -0.59 7.40
CA LEU A 56 7.30 0.12 6.56
C LEU A 56 6.14 -0.78 6.13
N THR A 57 6.42 -2.02 5.75
CA THR A 57 5.38 -3.01 5.48
C THR A 57 4.46 -3.18 6.69
N SER A 58 5.04 -3.33 7.88
CA SER A 58 4.29 -3.46 9.13
C SER A 58 3.41 -2.23 9.40
N ILE A 59 3.96 -1.03 9.30
CA ILE A 59 3.23 0.24 9.49
C ILE A 59 2.03 0.32 8.54
N LEU A 60 2.21 -0.01 7.27
CA LEU A 60 1.15 0.07 6.28
C LEU A 60 0.04 -0.96 6.55
N VAL A 61 0.41 -2.20 6.82
CA VAL A 61 -0.54 -3.30 7.06
C VAL A 61 -1.36 -3.06 8.33
N VAL A 62 -0.68 -2.75 9.44
CA VAL A 62 -1.33 -2.49 10.74
C VAL A 62 -2.17 -1.22 10.65
N GLY A 63 -1.60 -0.15 10.08
CA GLY A 63 -2.29 1.13 9.96
C GLY A 63 -3.58 1.04 9.14
N VAL A 64 -3.57 0.32 8.03
CA VAL A 64 -4.80 0.06 7.26
C VAL A 64 -5.81 -0.75 8.06
N ALA A 65 -5.37 -1.79 8.78
CA ALA A 65 -6.27 -2.62 9.57
C ALA A 65 -6.94 -1.83 10.71
N GLU A 66 -6.17 -1.05 11.46
CA GLU A 66 -6.68 -0.26 12.60
C GLU A 66 -7.61 0.89 12.17
N HIS A 67 -7.34 1.50 11.00
CA HIS A 67 -8.09 2.66 10.53
C HIS A 67 -9.04 2.35 9.37
N ARG A 68 -9.31 1.08 9.12
CA ARG A 68 -10.08 0.60 7.96
C ARG A 68 -11.42 1.32 7.76
N THR A 69 -12.21 1.44 8.81
CA THR A 69 -13.53 2.09 8.74
C THR A 69 -13.43 3.51 8.22
N ARG A 70 -12.54 4.32 8.80
CA ARG A 70 -12.34 5.70 8.39
C ARG A 70 -11.78 5.83 6.98
N ILE A 71 -10.85 4.96 6.62
CA ILE A 71 -10.27 4.91 5.27
C ILE A 71 -11.36 4.60 4.25
N ASP A 72 -12.17 3.58 4.51
CA ASP A 72 -13.25 3.13 3.64
C ASP A 72 -14.36 4.21 3.50
N GLU A 73 -14.68 4.95 4.57
CA GLU A 73 -15.58 6.11 4.53
C GLU A 73 -15.05 7.21 3.61
N LEU A 74 -13.77 7.56 3.69
CA LEU A 74 -13.15 8.56 2.83
C LEU A 74 -13.14 8.13 1.36
N ILE A 75 -12.77 6.89 1.08
CA ILE A 75 -12.80 6.34 -0.27
C ILE A 75 -14.23 6.39 -0.82
N THR A 76 -15.21 5.97 -0.04
CA THR A 76 -16.63 5.98 -0.42
C THR A 76 -17.15 7.39 -0.70
N ALA A 77 -16.78 8.37 0.13
CA ALA A 77 -17.17 9.75 -0.04
C ALA A 77 -16.68 10.37 -1.37
N HIS A 78 -15.57 9.87 -1.93
CA HIS A 78 -14.98 10.35 -3.18
C HIS A 78 -15.31 9.49 -4.39
N SER A 79 -15.92 8.34 -4.20
CA SER A 79 -16.18 7.36 -5.28
C SER A 79 -17.51 7.55 -6.03
N HIS A 80 -18.13 8.70 -5.92
CA HIS A 80 -19.37 9.21 -6.54
C HIS A 80 -20.42 8.21 -7.09
N ALA A 81 -20.05 7.00 -7.49
CA ALA A 81 -20.96 6.02 -8.09
C ALA A 81 -20.64 4.56 -7.75
N TRP A 82 -19.53 4.30 -7.05
CA TRP A 82 -19.09 2.94 -6.80
C TRP A 82 -18.94 2.66 -5.32
N SER A 83 -19.68 1.68 -4.85
CA SER A 83 -19.47 1.15 -3.51
C SER A 83 -18.08 0.48 -3.45
N ILE A 84 -17.39 0.62 -2.34
CA ILE A 84 -16.04 0.06 -2.13
C ILE A 84 -16.02 -1.45 -2.36
N ASP A 85 -17.11 -2.14 -2.07
CA ASP A 85 -17.25 -3.60 -2.25
C ASP A 85 -17.28 -4.01 -3.73
N ARG A 86 -17.59 -3.08 -4.62
CA ARG A 86 -17.60 -3.32 -6.08
C ARG A 86 -16.28 -3.00 -6.75
N MET A 87 -15.35 -2.38 -6.05
CA MET A 87 -14.02 -2.11 -6.58
C MET A 87 -13.24 -3.41 -6.71
N ALA A 88 -12.40 -3.51 -7.74
CA ALA A 88 -11.44 -4.60 -7.85
C ALA A 88 -10.59 -4.68 -6.58
N THR A 89 -10.32 -5.89 -6.10
CA THR A 89 -9.61 -6.10 -4.83
C THR A 89 -8.25 -5.42 -4.80
N THR A 90 -7.53 -5.42 -5.92
CA THR A 90 -6.26 -4.71 -6.05
C THR A 90 -6.45 -3.21 -5.86
N ASP A 91 -7.34 -2.59 -6.62
CA ASP A 91 -7.58 -1.14 -6.59
C ASP A 91 -8.03 -0.69 -5.20
N ARG A 92 -8.94 -1.44 -4.59
CA ARG A 92 -9.42 -1.19 -3.23
C ARG A 92 -8.29 -1.18 -2.20
N ASN A 93 -7.38 -2.15 -2.24
CA ASN A 93 -6.28 -2.24 -1.30
C ASN A 93 -5.16 -1.22 -1.59
N VAL A 94 -4.89 -0.89 -2.84
CA VAL A 94 -4.02 0.23 -3.21
C VAL A 94 -4.59 1.55 -2.66
N LEU A 95 -5.88 1.80 -2.86
CA LEU A 95 -6.55 3.00 -2.33
C LEU A 95 -6.50 3.05 -0.80
N ARG A 96 -6.77 1.94 -0.09
CA ARG A 96 -6.69 1.87 1.36
C ARG A 96 -5.31 2.22 1.89
N MET A 97 -4.28 1.58 1.34
CA MET A 97 -2.90 1.79 1.75
C MET A 97 -2.46 3.24 1.52
N SER A 98 -2.70 3.77 0.33
CA SER A 98 -2.29 5.13 -0.03
C SER A 98 -3.12 6.20 0.71
N THR A 99 -4.41 5.96 0.98
CA THR A 99 -5.22 6.84 1.83
C THR A 99 -4.68 6.87 3.25
N PHE A 100 -4.26 5.72 3.81
CA PHE A 100 -3.58 5.68 5.09
C PHE A 100 -2.30 6.53 5.08
N GLU A 101 -1.45 6.42 4.06
CA GLU A 101 -0.25 7.27 3.94
C GLU A 101 -0.60 8.76 3.82
N LEU A 102 -1.62 9.12 3.06
CA LEU A 102 -2.09 10.52 2.96
C LEU A 102 -2.52 11.09 4.31
N LEU A 103 -3.15 10.29 5.15
CA LEU A 103 -3.66 10.71 6.46
C LEU A 103 -2.58 10.71 7.56
N GLY A 104 -1.72 9.72 7.56
CA GLY A 104 -0.83 9.42 8.69
C GLY A 104 0.64 9.78 8.47
N ARG A 105 1.08 9.99 7.22
CA ARG A 105 2.48 10.18 6.88
C ARG A 105 2.74 11.53 6.22
N SER A 106 2.62 12.59 7.00
CA SER A 106 2.81 13.97 6.51
C SER A 106 4.22 14.24 5.95
N GLU A 107 5.21 13.47 6.37
CA GLU A 107 6.60 13.55 5.91
C GLU A 107 6.79 13.03 4.48
N VAL A 108 5.84 12.23 3.96
CA VAL A 108 5.90 11.72 2.58
C VAL A 108 5.13 12.67 1.66
N PRO A 109 5.76 13.21 0.61
CA PRO A 109 5.09 14.10 -0.33
C PRO A 109 3.89 13.41 -1.00
N THR A 110 2.79 14.15 -1.15
CA THR A 110 1.56 13.67 -1.80
C THR A 110 1.84 13.06 -3.19
N ALA A 111 2.68 13.71 -4.00
CA ALA A 111 3.02 13.23 -5.32
C ALA A 111 3.71 11.86 -5.30
N VAL A 112 4.56 11.61 -4.30
CA VAL A 112 5.23 10.30 -4.14
C VAL A 112 4.20 9.22 -3.83
N ILE A 113 3.30 9.47 -2.86
CA ILE A 113 2.26 8.50 -2.49
C ILE A 113 1.38 8.15 -3.70
N ILE A 114 0.94 9.16 -4.46
CA ILE A 114 0.10 8.94 -5.64
C ILE A 114 0.85 8.19 -6.74
N ASN A 115 2.11 8.55 -7.03
CA ASN A 115 2.92 7.86 -8.02
C ASN A 115 3.11 6.38 -7.70
N GLU A 116 3.50 6.07 -6.46
CA GLU A 116 3.68 4.68 -6.00
C GLU A 116 2.38 3.87 -6.14
N ALA A 117 1.25 4.47 -5.73
CA ALA A 117 -0.06 3.86 -5.87
C ALA A 117 -0.43 3.56 -7.33
N VAL A 118 -0.19 4.51 -8.23
CA VAL A 118 -0.45 4.37 -9.67
C VAL A 118 0.41 3.27 -10.28
N GLU A 119 1.68 3.18 -9.90
CA GLU A 119 2.58 2.12 -10.39
C GLU A 119 2.14 0.74 -9.90
N LEU A 120 1.73 0.61 -8.64
CA LEU A 120 1.15 -0.65 -8.12
C LEU A 120 -0.15 -1.02 -8.84
N ALA A 121 -1.04 -0.05 -9.06
CA ALA A 121 -2.29 -0.26 -9.77
C ALA A 121 -2.07 -0.68 -11.23
N LYS A 122 -1.11 -0.09 -11.92
CA LYS A 122 -0.73 -0.51 -13.28
C LYS A 122 -0.15 -1.91 -13.34
N ARG A 123 0.65 -2.28 -12.34
CA ARG A 123 1.33 -3.57 -12.30
C ARG A 123 0.39 -4.73 -11.98
N TYR A 124 -0.55 -4.51 -11.06
CA TYR A 124 -1.38 -5.58 -10.47
C TYR A 124 -2.87 -5.46 -10.76
N GLY A 125 -3.31 -4.33 -11.32
CA GLY A 125 -4.71 -4.07 -11.66
C GLY A 125 -5.02 -4.30 -13.14
N THR A 126 -6.07 -3.65 -13.60
CA THR A 126 -6.50 -3.62 -15.00
C THR A 126 -5.90 -2.42 -15.73
N ASP A 127 -6.09 -2.35 -17.04
CA ASP A 127 -5.60 -1.22 -17.87
C ASP A 127 -6.10 0.15 -17.39
N ASP A 128 -7.27 0.20 -16.77
CA ASP A 128 -7.87 1.44 -16.26
C ASP A 128 -7.52 1.74 -14.79
N SER A 129 -6.96 0.77 -14.05
CA SER A 129 -6.69 0.89 -12.62
C SER A 129 -5.79 2.09 -12.27
N GLY A 130 -4.73 2.31 -13.05
CA GLY A 130 -3.83 3.45 -12.82
C GLY A 130 -4.52 4.80 -12.91
N ARG A 131 -5.39 4.98 -13.89
CA ARG A 131 -6.19 6.22 -14.07
C ARG A 131 -7.20 6.39 -12.94
N PHE A 132 -7.90 5.32 -12.60
CA PHE A 132 -8.89 5.30 -11.53
C PHE A 132 -8.26 5.65 -10.17
N VAL A 133 -7.19 4.98 -9.79
CA VAL A 133 -6.46 5.22 -8.54
C VAL A 133 -5.91 6.65 -8.47
N ASN A 134 -5.32 7.15 -9.57
CA ASN A 134 -4.84 8.53 -9.62
C ASN A 134 -5.94 9.55 -9.37
N GLY A 135 -7.09 9.40 -10.03
CA GLY A 135 -8.25 10.28 -9.86
C GLY A 135 -8.77 10.29 -8.43
N MET A 136 -8.95 9.10 -7.85
CA MET A 136 -9.43 8.93 -6.48
C MET A 136 -8.48 9.55 -5.45
N LEU A 137 -7.19 9.21 -5.50
CA LEU A 137 -6.21 9.72 -4.54
C LEU A 137 -5.98 11.22 -4.68
N SER A 138 -6.02 11.77 -5.89
CA SER A 138 -5.95 13.22 -6.10
C SER A 138 -7.14 13.94 -5.46
N ALA A 139 -8.34 13.38 -5.53
CA ALA A 139 -9.52 13.94 -4.88
C ALA A 139 -9.42 13.86 -3.34
N ILE A 140 -9.00 12.71 -2.80
CA ILE A 140 -8.79 12.51 -1.37
C ILE A 140 -7.70 13.47 -0.84
N ALA A 141 -6.57 13.60 -1.55
CA ALA A 141 -5.47 14.47 -1.15
C ALA A 141 -5.89 15.95 -1.04
N ARG A 142 -6.71 16.44 -1.98
CA ARG A 142 -7.24 17.81 -1.92
C ARG A 142 -8.04 18.07 -0.66
N THR A 143 -8.81 17.11 -0.20
CA THR A 143 -9.63 17.27 1.01
C THR A 143 -8.84 17.05 2.30
N THR A 144 -7.80 16.21 2.28
CA THR A 144 -7.08 15.84 3.49
C THR A 144 -5.79 16.63 3.72
N ARG A 145 -5.15 17.15 2.67
CA ARG A 145 -3.84 17.82 2.74
C ARG A 145 -3.85 19.28 2.26
N GLU A 146 -4.72 19.64 1.30
CA GLU A 146 -4.59 20.92 0.58
C GLU A 146 -5.60 21.99 0.98
N GLY A 147 -6.67 21.71 1.71
CA GLY A 147 -7.67 22.75 1.94
C GLY A 147 -8.88 22.40 2.78
N GLY A 148 -8.85 21.29 3.44
CA GLY A 148 -9.90 20.90 4.36
C GLY A 148 -9.69 21.40 5.77
N ALA A 149 -10.76 21.53 6.55
CA ALA A 149 -10.65 21.52 7.99
C ALA A 149 -9.73 20.37 8.42
N PRO A 150 -8.85 20.56 9.41
CA PRO A 150 -7.83 19.55 9.74
C PRO A 150 -8.52 18.22 9.97
N THR A 151 -8.30 17.30 9.04
CA THR A 151 -8.63 15.90 9.28
C THR A 151 -7.80 15.52 10.49
N PRO A 152 -8.39 15.20 11.66
CA PRO A 152 -7.59 14.93 12.84
C PRO A 152 -6.55 13.87 12.46
N PRO A 153 -5.27 14.08 12.81
CA PRO A 153 -4.22 13.12 12.49
C PRO A 153 -4.67 11.75 13.00
N LEU A 154 -4.40 10.72 12.24
CA LEU A 154 -4.48 9.35 12.76
C LEU A 154 -3.64 9.37 14.03
N ALA A 155 -4.23 9.05 15.15
CA ALA A 155 -3.55 9.04 16.43
C ALA A 155 -2.26 8.24 16.27
N THR A 156 -1.17 8.86 16.68
CA THR A 156 0.21 8.42 16.62
C THR A 156 0.39 6.96 16.21
N LEU A 157 1.03 6.75 15.05
CA LEU A 157 1.40 5.42 14.57
C LEU A 157 1.92 4.60 15.75
N PRO A 158 1.49 3.35 15.95
CA PRO A 158 2.03 2.54 17.00
C PRO A 158 3.55 2.51 16.84
N SER A 159 4.25 2.92 17.88
CA SER A 159 5.70 2.71 17.99
C SER A 159 5.95 1.24 17.69
N ALA A 160 6.82 0.96 16.72
CA ALA A 160 7.18 -0.40 16.36
C ALA A 160 7.34 -1.22 17.63
N SER A 161 6.51 -2.25 17.77
CA SER A 161 6.65 -3.18 18.89
C SER A 161 8.06 -3.74 18.82
N PRO A 162 8.84 -3.75 19.93
CA PRO A 162 10.20 -4.26 19.87
C PRO A 162 10.16 -5.69 19.34
N ALA A 163 11.04 -5.99 18.39
CA ALA A 163 11.21 -7.32 17.82
C ALA A 163 11.24 -8.36 18.96
N PRO A 164 10.59 -9.54 18.79
CA PRO A 164 10.65 -10.59 19.79
C PRO A 164 12.11 -10.92 20.09
N GLN A 165 12.48 -10.80 21.35
CA GLN A 165 13.84 -11.12 21.79
C GLN A 165 14.10 -12.61 21.52
N PRO A 166 15.31 -12.96 21.06
CA PRO A 166 15.66 -14.37 20.86
C PRO A 166 15.51 -15.12 22.19
N VAL A 167 14.63 -16.10 22.19
CA VAL A 167 14.48 -17.03 23.33
C VAL A 167 15.79 -17.79 23.50
N THR A 168 16.49 -17.50 24.56
CA THR A 168 17.66 -18.27 24.97
C THR A 168 17.21 -19.67 25.35
N PRO A 169 17.72 -20.74 24.72
CA PRO A 169 17.35 -22.09 25.13
C PRO A 169 17.81 -22.34 26.58
N PRO A 170 17.04 -23.08 27.39
CA PRO A 170 17.47 -23.43 28.72
C PRO A 170 18.78 -24.22 28.69
N ALA A 171 19.70 -23.85 29.58
CA ALA A 171 20.93 -24.61 29.77
C ALA A 171 20.58 -26.04 30.16
N ALA A 172 21.14 -27.02 29.45
CA ALA A 172 21.07 -28.41 29.80
C ALA A 172 21.98 -28.64 31.02
N ASP A 173 21.39 -29.13 32.11
CA ASP A 173 22.09 -29.79 33.22
C ASP A 173 22.44 -31.22 32.88
#